data_184bc293a02ab8722ef9ed1ab33ba6af
#
_entry.id   184bc293a02ab8722ef9ed1ab33ba6af
#
_cell.length_a   1.000
_cell.length_b   1.000
_cell.length_c   1.000
_cell.angle_alpha   90.00
_cell.angle_beta   90.00
_cell.angle_gamma   90.00
#
_symmetry.space_group_name_H-M   'P 1'
#
loop_
_entity.id
_entity.type
_entity.pdbx_description
1 polymer ?
#
loop_
_entity_poly.entity_id
_entity_poly.type
_entity_poly.pdbx_seq_one_letter_code
_entity_poly.pdbx_strand_id
1 'polypeptide(L)'
;MPRSPLAFLLFLCVSLLLAACSSTPKTPHGKPLMKDGRYSSSYDSFVADPQYRFTRDIWYHDERIRQAQTRNSKIVIHLKDQRGVLWVNGQPAMNFPVCTGRSTHETPRGKFSIIQKDADYRSRSYGSVFDASGLCVNSDATSSSRVPSGGKFIGAKMPLWMRIHGGIGLHVGTVFRDANSHGCIRVPVEACRILFDKCGMGTTVVVQE
;
A
#
# COMPACT_ATOMS: atom_id res chain seq x y z
N MET A 1 75.38 47.71 4.93
CA MET A 1 74.23 47.79 5.82
C MET A 1 73.20 48.66 5.19
N PRO A 2 72.06 48.22 4.81
CA PRO A 2 70.89 48.15 5.66
C PRO A 2 70.02 46.92 5.39
N ARG A 3 69.10 46.72 6.34
CA ARG A 3 68.16 45.58 6.52
C ARG A 3 66.98 45.62 5.51
N SER A 4 66.65 44.45 4.93
CA SER A 4 65.45 44.22 4.13
C SER A 4 64.27 44.01 5.08
N PRO A 5 63.04 44.49 4.77
CA PRO A 5 61.84 44.14 5.49
C PRO A 5 61.14 42.93 4.81
N LEU A 6 60.83 42.01 5.67
CA LEU A 6 60.05 40.79 5.37
C LEU A 6 58.62 41.18 4.96
N ALA A 7 58.23 40.85 3.75
CA ALA A 7 56.85 40.95 3.31
C ALA A 7 56.05 39.75 3.83
N PHE A 8 55.10 40.01 4.76
CA PHE A 8 54.10 39.03 5.23
C PHE A 8 53.03 38.91 4.18
N LEU A 9 53.00 37.82 3.43
CA LEU A 9 51.89 37.48 2.54
C LEU A 9 50.81 36.80 3.39
N LEU A 10 49.72 37.55 3.69
CA LEU A 10 48.52 36.99 4.26
C LEU A 10 47.77 36.20 3.17
N PHE A 11 47.79 34.87 3.23
CA PHE A 11 46.92 34.02 2.46
C PHE A 11 45.52 34.02 3.11
N LEU A 12 44.61 34.81 2.53
CA LEU A 12 43.21 34.80 2.87
C LEU A 12 42.54 33.58 2.23
N CYS A 13 42.43 32.45 2.95
CA CYS A 13 41.63 31.32 2.56
C CYS A 13 40.16 31.68 2.66
N VAL A 14 39.58 32.09 1.55
CA VAL A 14 38.09 32.19 1.39
C VAL A 14 37.57 30.80 1.23
N SER A 15 37.13 30.19 2.32
CA SER A 15 36.36 28.95 2.31
C SER A 15 34.93 29.26 1.76
N LEU A 16 34.70 29.05 0.46
CA LEU A 16 33.35 29.01 -0.10
C LEU A 16 32.64 27.79 0.50
N LEU A 17 31.80 28.00 1.51
CA LEU A 17 30.79 27.07 1.94
C LEU A 17 29.74 26.97 0.84
N LEU A 18 29.92 26.03 -0.08
CA LEU A 18 28.85 25.56 -0.97
C LEU A 18 27.79 24.89 -0.10
N ALA A 19 26.81 25.66 0.36
CA ALA A 19 25.57 25.11 0.89
C ALA A 19 24.86 24.40 -0.27
N ALA A 20 25.14 23.11 -0.44
CA ALA A 20 24.36 22.26 -1.32
C ALA A 20 22.94 22.20 -0.76
N CYS A 21 22.05 23.04 -1.28
CA CYS A 21 20.61 22.86 -1.11
C CYS A 21 20.25 21.52 -1.73
N SER A 22 20.28 20.45 -0.95
CA SER A 22 19.70 19.18 -1.34
C SER A 22 18.18 19.34 -1.32
N SER A 23 17.62 19.75 -2.45
CA SER A 23 16.16 19.72 -2.63
C SER A 23 15.71 18.26 -2.64
N THR A 24 15.19 17.79 -1.50
CA THR A 24 14.50 16.50 -1.45
C THR A 24 13.33 16.51 -2.44
N PRO A 25 13.15 15.45 -3.25
CA PRO A 25 12.00 15.34 -4.12
C PRO A 25 10.70 15.49 -3.31
N LYS A 26 9.75 16.25 -3.84
CA LYS A 26 8.43 16.46 -3.21
C LYS A 26 7.38 15.63 -3.92
N THR A 27 6.36 15.20 -3.18
CA THR A 27 5.16 14.61 -3.77
C THR A 27 4.45 15.61 -4.69
N PRO A 28 3.51 15.18 -5.55
CA PRO A 28 2.65 16.07 -6.32
C PRO A 28 1.92 17.13 -5.48
N HIS A 29 1.77 16.89 -4.17
CA HIS A 29 1.15 17.81 -3.21
C HIS A 29 2.18 18.67 -2.43
N GLY A 30 3.40 18.77 -2.90
CA GLY A 30 4.45 19.61 -2.30
C GLY A 30 5.09 19.06 -1.03
N LYS A 31 4.74 17.87 -0.59
CA LYS A 31 5.36 17.24 0.59
C LYS A 31 6.71 16.62 0.25
N PRO A 32 7.70 16.72 1.14
CA PRO A 32 8.99 16.09 0.92
C PRO A 32 8.85 14.56 0.94
N LEU A 33 9.43 13.89 -0.07
CA LEU A 33 9.59 12.45 -0.11
C LEU A 33 10.97 12.05 0.41
N MET A 34 11.07 10.93 1.08
CA MET A 34 12.35 10.28 1.35
C MET A 34 12.94 9.74 0.03
N LYS A 35 14.26 9.45 0.00
CA LYS A 35 14.94 8.90 -1.20
C LYS A 35 14.29 7.63 -1.76
N ASP A 36 13.55 6.91 -0.94
CA ASP A 36 12.82 5.68 -1.27
C ASP A 36 11.34 5.90 -1.60
N GLY A 37 10.92 7.15 -1.82
CA GLY A 37 9.55 7.48 -2.19
C GLY A 37 8.57 7.59 -1.02
N ARG A 38 9.05 7.50 0.24
CA ARG A 38 8.21 7.58 1.43
C ARG A 38 8.01 9.02 1.91
N TYR A 39 6.94 9.26 2.67
CA TYR A 39 6.71 10.56 3.30
C TYR A 39 7.70 10.80 4.45
N SER A 40 8.32 11.99 4.47
CA SER A 40 9.15 12.44 5.59
C SER A 40 8.33 13.10 6.71
N SER A 41 7.02 13.34 6.49
CA SER A 41 6.13 13.95 7.47
C SER A 41 5.69 12.96 8.55
N SER A 42 5.33 13.48 9.74
CA SER A 42 4.70 12.66 10.79
C SER A 42 3.39 12.03 10.30
N TYR A 43 2.93 10.98 10.99
CA TYR A 43 1.64 10.36 10.70
C TYR A 43 0.49 11.37 10.77
N ASP A 44 0.50 12.20 11.80
CA ASP A 44 -0.55 13.23 12.01
C ASP A 44 -0.58 14.25 10.86
N SER A 45 0.59 14.69 10.38
CA SER A 45 0.66 15.56 9.21
C SER A 45 0.19 14.87 7.93
N PHE A 46 0.44 13.57 7.80
CA PHE A 46 -0.02 12.79 6.65
C PHE A 46 -1.56 12.66 6.62
N VAL A 47 -2.18 12.33 7.75
CA VAL A 47 -3.65 12.18 7.81
C VAL A 47 -4.39 13.51 7.83
N ALA A 48 -3.75 14.60 8.27
CA ALA A 48 -4.31 15.96 8.24
C ALA A 48 -4.29 16.60 6.84
N ASP A 49 -3.66 15.97 5.85
CA ASP A 49 -3.63 16.50 4.50
C ASP A 49 -5.02 16.49 3.87
N PRO A 50 -5.49 17.64 3.30
CA PRO A 50 -6.77 17.67 2.58
C PRO A 50 -6.89 16.64 1.45
N GLN A 51 -5.77 16.18 0.89
CA GLN A 51 -5.74 15.15 -0.16
C GLN A 51 -5.61 13.71 0.41
N TYR A 52 -5.61 13.55 1.73
CA TYR A 52 -5.40 12.25 2.39
C TYR A 52 -6.27 11.12 1.81
N ARG A 53 -7.54 11.37 1.58
CA ARG A 53 -8.49 10.38 1.02
C ARG A 53 -8.25 10.07 -0.45
N PHE A 54 -7.59 10.97 -1.19
CA PHE A 54 -7.43 10.87 -2.65
C PHE A 54 -6.01 10.53 -3.06
N THR A 55 -5.04 10.66 -2.16
CA THR A 55 -3.66 10.27 -2.46
C THR A 55 -3.51 8.77 -2.56
N ARG A 56 -2.67 8.33 -3.50
CA ARG A 56 -2.23 6.93 -3.60
C ARG A 56 -0.95 6.67 -2.83
N ASP A 57 -0.42 7.68 -2.18
CA ASP A 57 0.84 7.56 -1.45
C ASP A 57 0.68 6.65 -0.23
N ILE A 58 1.75 5.98 0.10
CA ILE A 58 1.84 5.10 1.26
C ILE A 58 2.77 5.77 2.27
N TRP A 59 2.29 5.95 3.50
CA TRP A 59 3.10 6.41 4.61
C TRP A 59 3.70 5.22 5.35
N TYR A 60 4.98 5.29 5.70
CA TYR A 60 5.72 4.24 6.39
C TYR A 60 6.46 4.77 7.62
N HIS A 61 6.56 3.93 8.62
CA HIS A 61 7.47 4.08 9.74
C HIS A 61 8.32 2.83 9.88
N ASP A 62 9.51 2.85 9.28
CA ASP A 62 10.36 1.66 9.10
C ASP A 62 10.65 0.89 10.37
N GLU A 63 10.99 1.59 11.47
CA GLU A 63 11.32 0.93 12.73
C GLU A 63 10.13 0.13 13.26
N ARG A 64 8.91 0.70 13.22
CA ARG A 64 7.69 0.00 13.65
C ARG A 64 7.39 -1.18 12.74
N ILE A 65 7.58 -1.04 11.42
CA ILE A 65 7.39 -2.15 10.48
C ILE A 65 8.38 -3.28 10.75
N ARG A 66 9.65 -2.97 11.07
CA ARG A 66 10.61 -4.02 11.47
C ARG A 66 10.17 -4.80 12.69
N GLN A 67 9.54 -4.15 13.65
CA GLN A 67 9.03 -4.75 14.89
C GLN A 67 7.70 -5.49 14.73
N ALA A 68 7.04 -5.35 13.56
CA ALA A 68 5.73 -5.95 13.32
C ALA A 68 5.78 -7.49 13.34
N GLN A 69 4.84 -8.07 14.08
CA GLN A 69 4.62 -9.50 14.23
C GLN A 69 3.12 -9.76 14.40
N THR A 70 2.66 -10.97 14.16
CA THR A 70 1.25 -11.35 14.31
C THR A 70 0.62 -10.90 15.64
N ARG A 71 1.33 -11.08 16.75
CA ARG A 71 0.80 -10.82 18.10
C ARG A 71 0.68 -9.34 18.47
N ASN A 72 1.47 -8.46 17.85
CA ASN A 72 1.51 -7.04 18.18
C ASN A 72 0.98 -6.15 17.05
N SER A 73 0.47 -6.76 15.98
CA SER A 73 -0.02 -6.07 14.79
C SER A 73 -1.54 -6.15 14.66
N LYS A 74 -2.12 -5.07 14.15
CA LYS A 74 -3.54 -4.97 13.81
C LYS A 74 -3.67 -4.19 12.50
N ILE A 75 -4.48 -4.68 11.58
CA ILE A 75 -4.83 -3.98 10.34
C ILE A 75 -6.20 -3.33 10.57
N VAL A 76 -6.33 -2.03 10.27
CA VAL A 76 -7.62 -1.32 10.30
C VAL A 76 -7.91 -0.80 8.89
N ILE A 77 -9.08 -1.15 8.37
CA ILE A 77 -9.57 -0.69 7.06
C ILE A 77 -10.69 0.32 7.29
N HIS A 78 -10.51 1.53 6.76
CA HIS A 78 -11.49 2.62 6.78
C HIS A 78 -12.20 2.68 5.43
N LEU A 79 -13.46 2.25 5.40
CA LEU A 79 -14.26 2.14 4.17
C LEU A 79 -14.52 3.52 3.55
N LYS A 80 -14.88 4.51 4.38
CA LYS A 80 -15.15 5.87 3.93
C LYS A 80 -13.94 6.55 3.29
N ASP A 81 -12.76 6.32 3.85
CA ASP A 81 -11.52 6.95 3.37
C ASP A 81 -10.80 6.12 2.32
N GLN A 82 -11.23 4.88 2.08
CA GLN A 82 -10.54 3.91 1.24
C GLN A 82 -9.05 3.81 1.62
N ARG A 83 -8.80 3.72 2.94
CA ARG A 83 -7.46 3.62 3.53
C ARG A 83 -7.35 2.43 4.45
N GLY A 84 -6.16 1.83 4.47
CA GLY A 84 -5.77 0.81 5.43
C GLY A 84 -4.62 1.32 6.31
N VAL A 85 -4.62 0.93 7.58
CA VAL A 85 -3.55 1.28 8.54
C VAL A 85 -3.05 0.00 9.21
N LEU A 86 -1.76 -0.25 9.11
CA LEU A 86 -1.08 -1.23 9.96
C LEU A 86 -0.67 -0.55 11.25
N TRP A 87 -1.17 -1.07 12.36
CA TRP A 87 -0.80 -0.69 13.71
C TRP A 87 0.15 -1.72 14.30
N VAL A 88 1.20 -1.27 14.96
CA VAL A 88 2.18 -2.13 15.65
C VAL A 88 2.39 -1.58 17.05
N ASN A 89 2.22 -2.40 18.08
CA ASN A 89 2.28 -1.99 19.49
C ASN A 89 1.39 -0.76 19.79
N GLY A 90 0.20 -0.68 19.17
CA GLY A 90 -0.73 0.43 19.35
C GLY A 90 -0.36 1.73 18.64
N GLN A 91 0.70 1.73 17.82
CA GLN A 91 1.16 2.90 17.05
C GLN A 91 1.02 2.65 15.53
N PRO A 92 0.69 3.68 14.71
CA PRO A 92 0.62 3.53 13.27
C PRO A 92 2.01 3.24 12.70
N ALA A 93 2.12 2.20 11.89
CA ALA A 93 3.38 1.77 11.26
C ALA A 93 3.34 1.95 9.73
N MET A 94 2.18 1.77 9.11
CA MET A 94 1.99 2.00 7.68
C MET A 94 0.55 2.44 7.42
N ASN A 95 0.37 3.41 6.51
CA ASN A 95 -0.94 3.83 6.01
C ASN A 95 -0.92 3.76 4.49
N PHE A 96 -1.89 3.09 3.90
CA PHE A 96 -1.92 2.74 2.48
C PHE A 96 -3.32 2.86 1.89
N PRO A 97 -3.45 3.20 0.59
CA PRO A 97 -4.74 3.22 -0.06
C PRO A 97 -5.26 1.79 -0.25
N VAL A 98 -6.57 1.64 -0.25
CA VAL A 98 -7.25 0.37 -0.58
C VAL A 98 -8.36 0.61 -1.58
N CYS A 99 -8.87 -0.48 -2.19
CA CYS A 99 -10.11 -0.47 -2.94
C CYS A 99 -10.99 -1.61 -2.42
N THR A 100 -12.07 -1.24 -1.72
CA THR A 100 -12.99 -2.18 -1.09
C THR A 100 -14.18 -2.51 -1.99
N GLY A 101 -15.12 -3.31 -1.50
CA GLY A 101 -16.31 -3.74 -2.23
C GLY A 101 -17.23 -2.58 -2.59
N ARG A 102 -17.74 -2.58 -3.83
CA ARG A 102 -18.77 -1.66 -4.32
C ARG A 102 -20.10 -1.88 -3.57
N SER A 103 -21.05 -0.95 -3.68
CA SER A 103 -22.33 -0.99 -2.96
C SER A 103 -23.15 -2.28 -3.15
N THR A 104 -23.01 -2.95 -4.30
CA THR A 104 -23.68 -4.24 -4.59
C THR A 104 -22.93 -5.45 -4.05
N HIS A 105 -21.68 -5.27 -3.56
CA HIS A 105 -20.79 -6.30 -3.05
C HIS A 105 -19.93 -5.72 -1.93
N GLU A 106 -20.56 -5.25 -0.87
CA GLU A 106 -19.86 -4.54 0.19
C GLU A 106 -18.82 -5.41 0.91
N THR A 107 -17.71 -4.81 1.30
CA THR A 107 -16.77 -5.41 2.25
C THR A 107 -17.44 -5.39 3.62
N PRO A 108 -17.62 -6.54 4.30
CA PRO A 108 -18.33 -6.60 5.58
C PRO A 108 -17.56 -5.84 6.65
N ARG A 109 -18.29 -5.05 7.46
CA ARG A 109 -17.75 -4.39 8.65
C ARG A 109 -17.63 -5.37 9.80
N GLY A 110 -16.67 -5.15 10.67
CA GLY A 110 -16.50 -5.98 11.84
C GLY A 110 -15.06 -6.20 12.24
N LYS A 111 -14.86 -7.08 13.22
CA LYS A 111 -13.56 -7.53 13.66
C LYS A 111 -13.33 -8.96 13.20
N PHE A 112 -12.29 -9.16 12.44
CA PHE A 112 -11.89 -10.41 11.81
C PHE A 112 -10.46 -10.77 12.22
N SER A 113 -10.00 -11.93 11.75
CA SER A 113 -8.60 -12.35 11.81
C SER A 113 -8.18 -12.89 10.45
N ILE A 114 -6.90 -12.83 10.12
CA ILE A 114 -6.36 -13.55 8.97
C ILE A 114 -6.47 -15.05 9.26
N ILE A 115 -7.24 -15.77 8.43
CA ILE A 115 -7.53 -17.22 8.62
C ILE A 115 -6.92 -18.11 7.55
N GLN A 116 -6.37 -17.53 6.48
CA GLN A 116 -5.65 -18.22 5.42
C GLN A 116 -4.69 -17.26 4.75
N LYS A 117 -3.55 -17.76 4.30
CA LYS A 117 -2.61 -17.03 3.44
C LYS A 117 -2.22 -17.92 2.25
N ASP A 118 -2.11 -17.29 1.06
CA ASP A 118 -1.70 -17.97 -0.16
C ASP A 118 -1.01 -16.94 -1.08
N ALA A 119 0.22 -17.21 -1.48
CA ALA A 119 1.01 -16.27 -2.26
C ALA A 119 0.51 -16.12 -3.71
N ASP A 120 -0.07 -17.18 -4.29
CA ASP A 120 -0.52 -17.22 -5.71
C ASP A 120 -1.99 -17.65 -5.85
N TYR A 121 -2.84 -17.15 -4.96
CA TYR A 121 -4.26 -17.48 -4.95
C TYR A 121 -4.97 -16.99 -6.21
N ARG A 122 -5.93 -17.81 -6.67
CA ARG A 122 -6.90 -17.44 -7.70
C ARG A 122 -8.32 -17.56 -7.17
N SER A 123 -9.17 -16.61 -7.54
CA SER A 123 -10.59 -16.65 -7.22
C SER A 123 -11.24 -17.89 -7.82
N ARG A 124 -12.08 -18.56 -7.03
CA ARG A 124 -12.94 -19.65 -7.51
C ARG A 124 -14.29 -19.15 -8.01
N SER A 125 -14.66 -17.90 -7.68
CA SER A 125 -15.99 -17.35 -7.98
C SER A 125 -15.98 -16.29 -9.07
N TYR A 126 -14.93 -15.47 -9.15
CA TYR A 126 -14.83 -14.34 -10.08
C TYR A 126 -13.63 -14.51 -11.00
N GLY A 127 -13.76 -14.09 -12.27
CA GLY A 127 -12.70 -14.25 -13.25
C GLY A 127 -13.12 -13.80 -14.64
N SER A 128 -12.57 -14.46 -15.65
CA SER A 128 -12.87 -14.19 -17.04
C SER A 128 -13.16 -15.47 -17.81
N VAL A 129 -14.03 -15.37 -18.81
CA VAL A 129 -14.29 -16.44 -19.76
C VAL A 129 -13.54 -16.17 -21.06
N PHE A 130 -12.86 -17.18 -21.54
CA PHE A 130 -12.14 -17.17 -22.81
C PHE A 130 -12.80 -18.19 -23.75
N ASP A 131 -12.83 -17.89 -25.05
CA ASP A 131 -13.26 -18.82 -26.08
C ASP A 131 -12.17 -19.84 -26.45
N ALA A 132 -12.46 -20.71 -27.43
CA ALA A 132 -11.53 -21.73 -27.92
C ALA A 132 -10.27 -21.15 -28.56
N SER A 133 -10.32 -19.90 -29.07
CA SER A 133 -9.16 -19.21 -29.65
C SER A 133 -8.29 -18.52 -28.61
N GLY A 134 -8.75 -18.47 -27.35
CA GLY A 134 -8.08 -17.75 -26.26
C GLY A 134 -8.46 -16.27 -26.16
N LEU A 135 -9.44 -15.80 -26.91
CA LEU A 135 -9.99 -14.45 -26.79
C LEU A 135 -10.84 -14.34 -25.52
N CYS A 136 -10.64 -13.27 -24.73
CA CYS A 136 -11.48 -12.96 -23.58
C CYS A 136 -12.86 -12.46 -24.07
N VAL A 137 -13.89 -13.26 -23.87
CA VAL A 137 -15.28 -12.95 -24.28
C VAL A 137 -16.14 -12.41 -23.13
N ASN A 138 -15.69 -12.57 -21.88
CA ASN A 138 -16.32 -11.96 -20.70
C ASN A 138 -15.24 -11.74 -19.63
N SER A 139 -14.87 -10.50 -19.38
CA SER A 139 -13.84 -10.11 -18.41
C SER A 139 -14.36 -9.94 -16.97
N ASP A 140 -15.69 -9.91 -16.76
CA ASP A 140 -16.33 -9.81 -15.43
C ASP A 140 -17.24 -11.02 -15.20
N ALA A 141 -16.70 -12.22 -15.41
CA ALA A 141 -17.41 -13.47 -15.30
C ALA A 141 -17.42 -14.04 -13.89
N THR A 142 -18.46 -14.81 -13.58
CA THR A 142 -18.48 -15.70 -12.41
C THR A 142 -18.25 -17.14 -12.84
N SER A 143 -17.97 -18.02 -11.89
CA SER A 143 -17.80 -19.46 -12.15
C SER A 143 -19.05 -20.13 -12.72
N SER A 144 -20.23 -19.49 -12.62
CA SER A 144 -21.49 -19.92 -13.22
C SER A 144 -21.76 -19.30 -14.58
N SER A 145 -20.92 -18.39 -15.07
CA SER A 145 -21.09 -17.79 -16.39
C SER A 145 -20.97 -18.82 -17.49
N ARG A 146 -21.79 -18.67 -18.55
CA ARG A 146 -21.72 -19.55 -19.71
C ARG A 146 -20.36 -19.49 -20.37
N VAL A 147 -19.74 -20.65 -20.58
CA VAL A 147 -18.47 -20.82 -21.30
C VAL A 147 -18.80 -21.32 -22.71
N PRO A 148 -18.30 -20.68 -23.78
CA PRO A 148 -18.44 -21.18 -25.15
C PRO A 148 -17.80 -22.57 -25.32
N SER A 149 -18.25 -23.32 -26.35
CA SER A 149 -17.67 -24.62 -26.67
C SER A 149 -16.15 -24.49 -26.91
N GLY A 150 -15.36 -25.33 -26.27
CA GLY A 150 -13.89 -25.30 -26.32
C GLY A 150 -13.23 -24.15 -25.51
N GLY A 151 -14.03 -23.27 -24.91
CA GLY A 151 -13.56 -22.19 -24.06
C GLY A 151 -13.29 -22.61 -22.61
N LYS A 152 -12.90 -21.65 -21.77
CA LYS A 152 -12.63 -21.89 -20.36
C LYS A 152 -12.90 -20.68 -19.48
N PHE A 153 -13.29 -20.93 -18.23
CA PHE A 153 -13.27 -19.91 -17.16
C PHE A 153 -11.89 -19.89 -16.50
N ILE A 154 -11.34 -18.70 -16.30
CA ILE A 154 -10.08 -18.49 -15.58
C ILE A 154 -10.33 -17.56 -14.42
N GLY A 155 -10.15 -18.05 -13.19
CA GLY A 155 -10.30 -17.27 -11.97
C GLY A 155 -9.30 -16.11 -11.90
N ALA A 156 -9.76 -14.96 -11.40
CA ALA A 156 -8.95 -13.76 -11.23
C ALA A 156 -7.73 -14.04 -10.34
N LYS A 157 -6.56 -13.55 -10.73
CA LYS A 157 -5.36 -13.59 -9.88
C LYS A 157 -5.55 -12.67 -8.68
N MET A 158 -5.25 -13.18 -7.49
CA MET A 158 -5.32 -12.47 -6.21
C MET A 158 -4.02 -12.73 -5.41
N PRO A 159 -2.86 -12.24 -5.89
CA PRO A 159 -1.57 -12.53 -5.27
C PRO A 159 -1.49 -12.01 -3.83
N LEU A 160 -0.73 -12.69 -2.99
CA LEU A 160 -0.54 -12.38 -1.57
C LEU A 160 -1.88 -12.36 -0.81
N TRP A 161 -2.71 -13.34 -1.07
CA TRP A 161 -4.03 -13.51 -0.48
C TRP A 161 -3.97 -13.68 1.04
N MET A 162 -4.75 -12.89 1.75
CA MET A 162 -4.96 -12.98 3.19
C MET A 162 -6.47 -13.00 3.46
N ARG A 163 -7.05 -14.18 3.61
CA ARG A 163 -8.49 -14.36 3.89
C ARG A 163 -8.84 -13.88 5.28
N ILE A 164 -9.96 -13.18 5.42
CA ILE A 164 -10.47 -12.72 6.71
C ILE A 164 -11.88 -13.25 7.03
N HIS A 165 -12.72 -13.48 6.02
CA HIS A 165 -14.09 -13.95 6.20
C HIS A 165 -14.65 -14.53 4.90
N GLY A 166 -15.26 -15.74 4.94
CA GLY A 166 -15.86 -16.33 3.76
C GLY A 166 -14.95 -16.30 2.52
N GLY A 167 -15.40 -15.67 1.45
CA GLY A 167 -14.63 -15.40 0.23
C GLY A 167 -13.90 -14.04 0.23
N ILE A 168 -13.87 -13.31 1.33
CA ILE A 168 -13.31 -11.98 1.46
C ILE A 168 -11.91 -12.02 2.07
N GLY A 169 -11.00 -11.24 1.50
CA GLY A 169 -9.63 -11.10 1.99
C GLY A 169 -8.92 -9.88 1.40
N LEU A 170 -7.71 -9.64 1.89
CA LEU A 170 -6.78 -8.66 1.32
C LEU A 170 -5.91 -9.34 0.28
N HIS A 171 -5.61 -8.66 -0.81
CA HIS A 171 -4.71 -9.16 -1.85
C HIS A 171 -4.15 -8.02 -2.72
N VAL A 172 -3.11 -8.29 -3.48
CA VAL A 172 -2.61 -7.33 -4.48
C VAL A 172 -3.66 -7.09 -5.56
N GLY A 173 -3.97 -5.83 -5.82
CA GLY A 173 -4.88 -5.48 -6.90
C GLY A 173 -4.85 -3.99 -7.22
N THR A 174 -5.50 -3.61 -8.33
CA THR A 174 -5.63 -2.22 -8.72
C THR A 174 -6.47 -1.47 -7.70
N VAL A 175 -5.88 -0.40 -7.15
CA VAL A 175 -6.55 0.49 -6.20
C VAL A 175 -7.09 1.69 -6.96
N PHE A 176 -8.42 1.83 -6.98
CA PHE A 176 -9.13 3.00 -7.47
C PHE A 176 -9.35 3.98 -6.30
N ARG A 177 -9.88 5.17 -6.61
CA ARG A 177 -10.23 6.16 -5.56
C ARG A 177 -11.52 5.79 -4.81
N ASP A 178 -12.31 4.92 -5.41
CA ASP A 178 -13.62 4.51 -4.91
C ASP A 178 -13.68 3.01 -4.66
N ALA A 179 -14.67 2.58 -3.88
CA ALA A 179 -15.00 1.18 -3.67
C ALA A 179 -15.45 0.56 -5.00
N ASN A 180 -14.69 -0.40 -5.54
CA ASN A 180 -14.93 -0.97 -6.87
C ASN A 180 -14.53 -2.45 -6.97
N SER A 181 -14.50 -3.17 -5.87
CA SER A 181 -14.25 -4.62 -5.87
C SER A 181 -15.56 -5.42 -5.70
N HIS A 182 -15.46 -6.74 -5.78
CA HIS A 182 -16.55 -7.67 -5.44
C HIS A 182 -16.49 -8.10 -3.96
N GLY A 183 -16.12 -7.17 -3.06
CA GLY A 183 -16.07 -7.39 -1.62
C GLY A 183 -14.64 -7.55 -1.06
N CYS A 184 -13.69 -8.02 -1.84
CA CYS A 184 -12.30 -8.11 -1.40
C CYS A 184 -11.65 -6.74 -1.23
N ILE A 185 -10.56 -6.69 -0.46
CA ILE A 185 -9.79 -5.48 -0.19
C ILE A 185 -8.53 -5.53 -1.06
N ARG A 186 -8.53 -4.76 -2.15
CA ARG A 186 -7.36 -4.62 -3.01
C ARG A 186 -6.35 -3.67 -2.37
N VAL A 187 -5.09 -4.04 -2.39
CA VAL A 187 -3.97 -3.34 -1.74
C VAL A 187 -2.86 -3.14 -2.77
N PRO A 188 -2.14 -2.00 -2.78
CA PRO A 188 -0.95 -1.82 -3.60
C PRO A 188 0.11 -2.89 -3.28
N VAL A 189 0.87 -3.30 -4.29
CA VAL A 189 1.82 -4.42 -4.17
C VAL A 189 2.85 -4.22 -3.04
N GLU A 190 3.37 -3.00 -2.87
CA GLU A 190 4.36 -2.68 -1.83
C GLU A 190 3.77 -2.89 -0.42
N ALA A 191 2.60 -2.30 -0.16
CA ALA A 191 1.92 -2.44 1.12
C ALA A 191 1.49 -3.89 1.37
N CYS A 192 0.94 -4.56 0.34
CA CYS A 192 0.48 -5.93 0.46
C CYS A 192 1.62 -6.91 0.80
N ARG A 193 2.83 -6.72 0.23
CA ARG A 193 4.02 -7.50 0.58
C ARG A 193 4.38 -7.37 2.06
N ILE A 194 4.40 -6.14 2.58
CA ILE A 194 4.68 -5.89 4.00
C ILE A 194 3.62 -6.57 4.88
N LEU A 195 2.33 -6.41 4.56
CA LEU A 195 1.26 -7.05 5.31
C LEU A 195 1.38 -8.58 5.26
N PHE A 196 1.60 -9.13 4.07
CA PHE A 196 1.73 -10.57 3.90
C PHE A 196 2.93 -11.13 4.66
N ASP A 197 4.05 -10.41 4.69
CA ASP A 197 5.27 -10.84 5.38
C ASP A 197 5.15 -10.74 6.91
N LYS A 198 4.60 -9.62 7.41
CA LYS A 198 4.57 -9.28 8.85
C LYS A 198 3.34 -9.77 9.59
N CYS A 199 2.19 -9.92 8.90
CA CYS A 199 0.92 -10.31 9.49
C CYS A 199 0.62 -11.78 9.19
N GLY A 200 0.76 -12.64 10.19
CA GLY A 200 0.45 -14.07 10.11
C GLY A 200 -1.03 -14.38 10.33
N MET A 201 -1.39 -15.67 10.24
CA MET A 201 -2.72 -16.13 10.65
C MET A 201 -2.97 -15.77 12.12
N GLY A 202 -4.18 -15.31 12.43
CA GLY A 202 -4.55 -14.77 13.74
C GLY A 202 -4.35 -13.25 13.89
N THR A 203 -3.63 -12.57 12.97
CA THR A 203 -3.56 -11.10 13.00
C THR A 203 -4.95 -10.50 12.89
N THR A 204 -5.29 -9.60 13.83
CA THR A 204 -6.58 -8.90 13.84
C THR A 204 -6.71 -7.97 12.65
N VAL A 205 -7.88 -8.02 11.99
CA VAL A 205 -8.29 -7.10 10.94
C VAL A 205 -9.62 -6.47 11.33
N VAL A 206 -9.67 -5.14 11.45
CA VAL A 206 -10.89 -4.39 11.72
C VAL A 206 -11.32 -3.66 10.45
N VAL A 207 -12.56 -3.87 10.04
CA VAL A 207 -13.18 -3.13 8.92
C VAL A 207 -14.24 -2.21 9.51
N GLN A 208 -14.08 -0.92 9.31
CA GLN A 208 -14.96 0.10 9.87
C GLN A 208 -15.21 1.22 8.86
N GLU A 209 -16.19 2.10 9.19
CA GLU A 209 -16.53 3.26 8.37
C GLU A 209 -15.37 4.21 8.16
#